data_f6169be8116833b06f567234e51ede7a
#
_entry.id   f6169be8116833b06f567234e51ede7a
#
_cell.length_a   1.000
_cell.length_b   1.000
_cell.length_c   1.000
_cell.angle_alpha   90.00
_cell.angle_beta   90.00
_cell.angle_gamma   90.00
#
_symmetry.space_group_name_H-M   'P 1'
#
loop_
_entity.id
_entity.type
_entity.pdbx_description
1 polymer ?
#
loop_
_entity_poly.entity_id
_entity_poly.type
_entity_poly.pdbx_seq_one_letter_code
_entity_poly.pdbx_strand_id
1 'polypeptide(L)'
;MPLPVSTWRFPHERVLLNRTRLAYVHLPNLLTDAQRDRAARVWGYVAIWLPEEFLLLYLQEGEVVNAVATADGLAYRALPIAEAIARVPLAAEFGEVCFHEADDEQLASMFAAQMGAALAWPPELDARSGPAVLAYLNASMHDGVIEVRIDDGVNYGMVRHGRIVRGFFAESGTGTADARIAALFLRGHHAESRSIRLWPVPPRLPTQAAPGLIQAYRELMQALVKRLTEKGIGSAAAIAEHARLGLVADHASLERFSLGIPNQRDPVVGRSPLTAAIAAWIREIIWAAAPAGFESGLTAEQLLGELTHDRRHIFQSAGLFSALPWKVAP
;
A
#
# COMPACT_ATOMS: atom_id res chain seq x y z
N MET A 1 -5.56 -30.52 0.54
CA MET A 1 -5.54 -29.37 -0.37
C MET A 1 -5.66 -28.10 0.47
N PRO A 2 -4.91 -27.02 0.19
CA PRO A 2 -5.16 -25.76 0.85
C PRO A 2 -6.58 -25.27 0.57
N LEU A 3 -7.22 -24.65 1.57
CA LEU A 3 -8.56 -24.09 1.41
C LEU A 3 -8.51 -22.91 0.42
N PRO A 4 -9.55 -22.73 -0.40
CA PRO A 4 -9.61 -21.58 -1.31
C PRO A 4 -9.64 -20.26 -0.51
N VAL A 5 -9.03 -19.22 -1.06
CA VAL A 5 -8.98 -17.87 -0.43
C VAL A 5 -10.36 -17.35 -0.08
N SER A 6 -11.38 -17.77 -0.81
CA SER A 6 -12.78 -17.40 -0.56
C SER A 6 -13.31 -17.84 0.81
N THR A 7 -12.67 -18.78 1.49
CA THR A 7 -13.08 -19.21 2.83
C THR A 7 -12.35 -18.50 3.96
N TRP A 8 -11.30 -17.75 3.67
CA TRP A 8 -10.42 -17.19 4.70
C TRP A 8 -11.09 -16.11 5.54
N ARG A 9 -10.82 -16.18 6.85
CA ARG A 9 -11.18 -15.19 7.85
C ARG A 9 -9.90 -14.56 8.39
N PHE A 10 -9.85 -13.24 8.35
CA PHE A 10 -8.72 -12.46 8.83
C PHE A 10 -9.00 -11.89 10.23
N PRO A 11 -7.95 -11.58 11.00
CA PRO A 11 -8.10 -11.03 12.34
C PRO A 11 -8.68 -9.60 12.29
N HIS A 12 -9.45 -9.25 13.32
CA HIS A 12 -10.08 -7.94 13.44
C HIS A 12 -10.31 -7.57 14.91
N GLU A 13 -10.32 -6.29 15.21
CA GLU A 13 -10.74 -5.78 16.51
C GLU A 13 -12.26 -5.66 16.55
N ARG A 14 -12.84 -5.05 15.53
CA ARG A 14 -14.28 -4.86 15.40
C ARG A 14 -14.72 -5.06 13.94
N VAL A 15 -15.89 -5.64 13.77
CA VAL A 15 -16.53 -5.75 12.45
C VAL A 15 -17.34 -4.48 12.20
N LEU A 16 -16.97 -3.72 11.16
CA LEU A 16 -17.70 -2.53 10.71
C LEU A 16 -18.75 -2.89 9.65
N LEU A 17 -18.41 -3.82 8.75
CA LEU A 17 -19.32 -4.41 7.80
C LEU A 17 -19.09 -5.92 7.78
N ASN A 18 -20.13 -6.69 8.13
CA ASN A 18 -20.10 -8.13 7.99
C ASN A 18 -19.94 -8.53 6.53
N ARG A 19 -19.37 -9.72 6.31
CA ARG A 19 -19.21 -10.25 4.97
C ARG A 19 -20.56 -10.32 4.26
N THR A 20 -20.68 -9.60 3.17
CA THR A 20 -21.90 -9.45 2.39
C THR A 20 -21.60 -9.37 0.90
N ARG A 21 -22.62 -9.59 0.06
CA ARG A 21 -22.46 -9.50 -1.39
C ARG A 21 -22.08 -8.08 -1.81
N LEU A 22 -21.08 -7.98 -2.65
CA LEU A 22 -20.57 -6.71 -3.16
C LEU A 22 -21.63 -5.95 -3.96
N ALA A 23 -22.58 -6.65 -4.59
CA ALA A 23 -23.73 -6.04 -5.30
C ALA A 23 -24.60 -5.12 -4.44
N TYR A 24 -24.56 -5.27 -3.10
CA TYR A 24 -25.32 -4.43 -2.18
C TYR A 24 -24.47 -3.28 -1.58
N VAL A 25 -23.19 -3.19 -1.93
CA VAL A 25 -22.26 -2.23 -1.34
C VAL A 25 -21.66 -1.35 -2.42
N HIS A 26 -21.87 -0.06 -2.31
CA HIS A 26 -21.17 0.91 -3.15
C HIS A 26 -19.82 1.25 -2.51
N LEU A 27 -18.75 0.57 -2.93
CA LEU A 27 -17.42 0.69 -2.33
C LEU A 27 -16.93 2.14 -2.21
N PRO A 28 -17.09 3.04 -3.22
CA PRO A 28 -16.70 4.45 -3.07
C PRO A 28 -17.38 5.15 -1.91
N ASN A 29 -18.67 4.87 -1.67
CA ASN A 29 -19.40 5.44 -0.54
C ASN A 29 -18.88 4.90 0.79
N LEU A 30 -18.63 3.58 0.88
CA LEU A 30 -18.06 2.95 2.06
C LEU A 30 -16.71 3.58 2.44
N LEU A 31 -15.83 3.80 1.46
CA LEU A 31 -14.53 4.44 1.66
C LEU A 31 -14.66 5.92 2.03
N THR A 32 -15.63 6.63 1.44
CA THR A 32 -15.92 8.03 1.77
C THR A 32 -16.44 8.16 3.20
N ASP A 33 -17.31 7.26 3.63
CA ASP A 33 -17.87 7.28 4.99
C ASP A 33 -16.80 6.98 6.04
N ALA A 34 -15.82 6.12 5.74
CA ALA A 34 -14.66 5.87 6.59
C ALA A 34 -13.81 7.13 6.86
N GLN A 35 -13.85 8.12 5.96
CA GLN A 35 -13.13 9.40 6.09
C GLN A 35 -13.93 10.49 6.82
N ARG A 36 -15.27 10.41 6.82
CA ARG A 36 -16.14 11.51 7.28
C ARG A 36 -16.12 11.73 8.77
N ASP A 37 -15.95 10.69 9.53
CA ASP A 37 -15.93 10.81 10.99
C ASP A 37 -14.56 11.34 11.47
N ARG A 38 -14.51 12.66 11.68
CA ARG A 38 -13.30 13.32 12.17
C ARG A 38 -12.88 12.90 13.58
N ALA A 39 -13.81 12.35 14.35
CA ALA A 39 -13.56 11.92 15.74
C ALA A 39 -13.05 10.48 15.83
N ALA A 40 -13.33 9.65 14.81
CA ALA A 40 -12.96 8.24 14.78
C ALA A 40 -12.56 7.82 13.37
N ARG A 41 -11.49 8.42 12.84
CA ARG A 41 -10.91 8.00 11.56
C ARG A 41 -10.52 6.54 11.63
N VAL A 42 -11.11 5.74 10.77
CA VAL A 42 -10.99 4.30 10.83
C VAL A 42 -9.59 3.84 10.42
N TRP A 43 -8.96 3.08 11.30
CA TRP A 43 -7.85 2.22 10.97
C TRP A 43 -8.39 0.81 10.72
N GLY A 44 -8.00 0.17 9.64
CA GLY A 44 -8.55 -1.14 9.33
C GLY A 44 -8.25 -1.60 7.91
N TYR A 45 -9.05 -2.54 7.45
CA TYR A 45 -8.92 -3.05 6.10
C TYR A 45 -10.29 -3.46 5.53
N VAL A 46 -10.43 -3.30 4.21
CA VAL A 46 -11.54 -3.86 3.44
C VAL A 46 -11.03 -5.10 2.72
N ALA A 47 -11.64 -6.25 3.00
CA ALA A 47 -11.36 -7.49 2.29
C ALA A 47 -12.45 -7.74 1.25
N ILE A 48 -12.04 -8.04 0.01
CA ILE A 48 -12.92 -8.17 -1.14
C ILE A 48 -12.58 -9.49 -1.85
N TRP A 49 -13.55 -10.37 -1.92
CA TRP A 49 -13.46 -11.63 -2.65
C TRP A 49 -14.14 -11.47 -4.02
N LEU A 50 -13.34 -11.51 -5.07
CA LEU A 50 -13.79 -11.54 -6.46
C LEU A 50 -13.69 -12.98 -6.98
N PRO A 51 -14.34 -13.32 -8.10
CA PRO A 51 -14.30 -14.68 -8.64
C PRO A 51 -12.89 -15.23 -8.90
N GLU A 52 -11.97 -14.39 -9.36
CA GLU A 52 -10.62 -14.80 -9.79
C GLU A 52 -9.51 -14.31 -8.85
N GLU A 53 -9.80 -13.38 -7.95
CA GLU A 53 -8.79 -12.81 -7.05
C GLU A 53 -9.41 -12.33 -5.73
N PHE A 54 -8.55 -12.25 -4.73
CA PHE A 54 -8.83 -11.65 -3.44
C PHE A 54 -8.04 -10.35 -3.31
N LEU A 55 -8.72 -9.29 -2.85
CA LEU A 55 -8.13 -7.96 -2.65
C LEU A 55 -8.19 -7.58 -1.17
N LEU A 56 -7.14 -6.93 -0.68
CA LEU A 56 -7.14 -6.23 0.60
C LEU A 56 -6.79 -4.76 0.36
N LEU A 57 -7.65 -3.86 0.84
CA LEU A 57 -7.41 -2.43 0.91
C LEU A 57 -7.09 -2.08 2.36
N TYR A 58 -5.91 -1.56 2.62
CA TYR A 58 -5.47 -1.12 3.94
C TYR A 58 -5.82 0.35 4.14
N LEU A 59 -6.45 0.66 5.29
CA LEU A 59 -6.87 2.01 5.64
C LEU A 59 -6.11 2.51 6.87
N GLN A 60 -5.66 3.75 6.79
CA GLN A 60 -5.15 4.53 7.92
C GLN A 60 -5.90 5.85 7.97
N GLU A 61 -6.44 6.19 9.13
CA GLU A 61 -7.24 7.41 9.31
C GLU A 61 -8.36 7.58 8.28
N GLY A 62 -9.00 6.48 7.87
CA GLY A 62 -10.08 6.45 6.88
C GLY A 62 -9.61 6.50 5.43
N GLU A 63 -8.33 6.73 5.16
CA GLU A 63 -7.79 6.76 3.81
C GLU A 63 -7.21 5.40 3.40
N VAL A 64 -7.48 4.97 2.18
CA VAL A 64 -6.81 3.79 1.61
C VAL A 64 -5.35 4.14 1.35
N VAL A 65 -4.46 3.50 2.09
CA VAL A 65 -3.01 3.77 2.02
C VAL A 65 -2.23 2.68 1.27
N ASN A 66 -2.81 1.50 1.11
CA ASN A 66 -2.18 0.42 0.35
C ASN A 66 -3.23 -0.57 -0.16
N ALA A 67 -2.87 -1.33 -1.20
CA ALA A 67 -3.70 -2.38 -1.76
C ALA A 67 -2.84 -3.57 -2.18
N VAL A 68 -3.33 -4.78 -1.89
CA VAL A 68 -2.70 -6.02 -2.32
C VAL A 68 -3.72 -6.96 -2.92
N ALA A 69 -3.27 -7.84 -3.81
CA ALA A 69 -4.10 -8.86 -4.44
C ALA A 69 -3.40 -10.21 -4.45
N THR A 70 -4.19 -11.26 -4.45
CA THR A 70 -3.75 -12.63 -4.68
C THR A 70 -4.84 -13.45 -5.35
N ALA A 71 -4.46 -14.37 -6.23
CA ALA A 71 -5.38 -15.33 -6.84
C ALA A 71 -5.50 -16.61 -5.99
N ASP A 72 -4.42 -17.03 -5.34
CA ASP A 72 -4.31 -18.34 -4.66
C ASP A 72 -4.13 -18.21 -3.13
N GLY A 73 -3.96 -16.99 -2.63
CA GLY A 73 -3.66 -16.72 -1.23
C GLY A 73 -2.23 -17.09 -0.79
N LEU A 74 -1.36 -17.46 -1.69
CA LEU A 74 0.03 -17.80 -1.41
C LEU A 74 0.97 -16.69 -1.86
N ALA A 75 0.77 -16.19 -3.08
CA ALA A 75 1.56 -15.11 -3.66
C ALA A 75 0.72 -13.83 -3.73
N TYR A 76 1.10 -12.85 -2.93
CA TYR A 76 0.49 -11.52 -2.95
C TYR A 76 1.31 -10.57 -3.82
N ARG A 77 0.61 -9.64 -4.45
CA ARG A 77 1.23 -8.54 -5.19
C ARG A 77 0.62 -7.21 -4.78
N ALA A 78 1.45 -6.20 -4.65
CA ALA A 78 0.94 -4.84 -4.46
C ALA A 78 0.25 -4.35 -5.73
N LEU A 79 -0.85 -3.62 -5.55
CA LEU A 79 -1.60 -2.96 -6.62
C LEU A 79 -1.61 -1.47 -6.40
N PRO A 80 -1.63 -0.67 -7.47
CA PRO A 80 -2.04 0.73 -7.36
C PRO A 80 -3.44 0.82 -6.76
N ILE A 81 -3.64 1.73 -5.81
CA ILE A 81 -4.92 1.90 -5.11
C ILE A 81 -6.07 2.14 -6.09
N ALA A 82 -5.88 3.02 -7.08
CA ALA A 82 -6.89 3.31 -8.10
C ALA A 82 -7.26 2.07 -8.91
N GLU A 83 -6.27 1.23 -9.27
CA GLU A 83 -6.50 -0.01 -10.00
C GLU A 83 -7.28 -1.02 -9.16
N ALA A 84 -6.92 -1.19 -7.89
CA ALA A 84 -7.61 -2.09 -6.98
C ALA A 84 -9.09 -1.70 -6.82
N ILE A 85 -9.36 -0.40 -6.63
CA ILE A 85 -10.75 0.11 -6.52
C ILE A 85 -11.52 -0.06 -7.84
N ALA A 86 -10.88 0.19 -9.00
CA ALA A 86 -11.53 0.10 -10.30
C ALA A 86 -11.91 -1.34 -10.72
N ARG A 87 -11.27 -2.36 -10.15
CA ARG A 87 -11.61 -3.78 -10.41
C ARG A 87 -12.92 -4.22 -9.78
N VAL A 88 -13.29 -3.59 -8.67
CA VAL A 88 -14.44 -4.01 -7.86
C VAL A 88 -15.78 -3.89 -8.59
N PRO A 89 -16.13 -2.78 -9.28
CA PRO A 89 -17.39 -2.68 -10.02
C PRO A 89 -17.54 -3.71 -11.14
N LEU A 90 -16.42 -4.15 -11.73
CA LEU A 90 -16.42 -5.09 -12.86
C LEU A 90 -16.88 -6.51 -12.46
N ALA A 91 -16.77 -6.87 -11.19
CA ALA A 91 -17.11 -8.18 -10.66
C ALA A 91 -18.10 -8.11 -9.49
N ALA A 92 -18.80 -6.99 -9.31
CA ALA A 92 -19.66 -6.74 -8.15
C ALA A 92 -20.78 -7.77 -7.99
N GLU A 93 -21.32 -8.31 -9.09
CA GLU A 93 -22.42 -9.27 -9.05
C GLU A 93 -22.04 -10.58 -8.31
N PHE A 94 -20.79 -11.00 -8.42
CA PHE A 94 -20.32 -12.30 -7.89
C PHE A 94 -19.38 -12.15 -6.71
N GLY A 95 -19.05 -10.92 -6.30
CA GLY A 95 -18.10 -10.65 -5.24
C GLY A 95 -18.74 -10.55 -3.87
N GLU A 96 -17.88 -10.64 -2.86
CA GLU A 96 -18.22 -10.36 -1.45
C GLU A 96 -17.23 -9.36 -0.87
N VAL A 97 -17.67 -8.64 0.15
CA VAL A 97 -16.87 -7.63 0.85
C VAL A 97 -17.12 -7.67 2.35
N CYS A 98 -16.09 -7.42 3.13
CA CYS A 98 -16.23 -7.07 4.55
C CYS A 98 -15.33 -5.87 4.89
N PHE A 99 -15.64 -5.17 5.98
CA PHE A 99 -14.83 -4.09 6.50
C PHE A 99 -14.58 -4.30 8.00
N HIS A 100 -13.31 -4.30 8.36
CA HIS A 100 -12.84 -4.58 9.69
C HIS A 100 -11.98 -3.45 10.24
N GLU A 101 -12.19 -3.11 11.50
CA GLU A 101 -11.30 -2.26 12.26
C GLU A 101 -10.11 -3.08 12.75
N ALA A 102 -8.92 -2.49 12.65
CA ALA A 102 -7.66 -3.09 13.06
C ALA A 102 -6.65 -1.99 13.36
N ASP A 103 -5.80 -2.19 14.33
CA ASP A 103 -4.76 -1.20 14.64
C ASP A 103 -3.53 -1.28 13.71
N ASP A 104 -2.61 -0.33 13.88
CA ASP A 104 -1.41 -0.19 13.05
C ASP A 104 -0.50 -1.44 13.12
N GLU A 105 -0.35 -2.03 14.30
CA GLU A 105 0.50 -3.22 14.47
C GLU A 105 -0.11 -4.45 13.80
N GLN A 106 -1.43 -4.60 13.86
CA GLN A 106 -2.14 -5.66 13.14
C GLN A 106 -1.99 -5.48 11.63
N LEU A 107 -2.24 -4.27 11.12
CA LEU A 107 -2.13 -3.98 9.68
C LEU A 107 -0.70 -4.20 9.17
N ALA A 108 0.30 -3.74 9.94
CA ALA A 108 1.71 -3.95 9.61
C ALA A 108 2.08 -5.44 9.60
N SER A 109 1.58 -6.22 10.56
CA SER A 109 1.81 -7.68 10.63
C SER A 109 1.17 -8.41 9.45
N MET A 110 -0.07 -8.07 9.10
CA MET A 110 -0.78 -8.62 7.95
C MET A 110 -0.02 -8.30 6.64
N PHE A 111 0.36 -7.05 6.45
CA PHE A 111 1.07 -6.61 5.24
C PHE A 111 2.45 -7.27 5.12
N ALA A 112 3.19 -7.38 6.21
CA ALA A 112 4.49 -8.06 6.22
C ALA A 112 4.36 -9.54 5.84
N ALA A 113 3.35 -10.23 6.35
CA ALA A 113 3.09 -11.63 6.03
C ALA A 113 2.65 -11.84 4.56
N GLN A 114 2.05 -10.84 3.93
CA GLN A 114 1.59 -10.90 2.55
C GLN A 114 2.68 -10.49 1.55
N MET A 115 3.46 -9.46 1.87
CA MET A 115 4.41 -8.85 0.94
C MET A 115 5.87 -9.16 1.24
N GLY A 116 6.16 -9.60 2.47
CA GLY A 116 7.51 -9.96 2.90
C GLY A 116 7.88 -11.39 2.55
N ALA A 117 9.18 -11.65 2.53
CA ALA A 117 9.70 -13.01 2.44
C ALA A 117 9.62 -13.68 3.83
N ALA A 118 9.00 -14.84 3.90
CA ALA A 118 8.99 -15.65 5.11
C ALA A 118 10.41 -16.11 5.43
N LEU A 119 10.76 -16.15 6.72
CA LEU A 119 12.01 -16.72 7.18
C LEU A 119 11.94 -18.24 7.07
N ALA A 120 13.04 -18.85 6.64
CA ALA A 120 13.15 -20.30 6.61
C ALA A 120 13.29 -20.85 8.03
N TRP A 121 12.55 -21.92 8.32
CA TRP A 121 12.75 -22.66 9.55
C TRP A 121 14.06 -23.47 9.49
N PRO A 122 14.77 -23.67 10.62
CA PRO A 122 15.87 -24.61 10.67
C PRO A 122 15.46 -26.00 10.18
N PRO A 123 16.28 -26.71 9.40
CA PRO A 123 15.93 -28.01 8.83
C PRO A 123 15.54 -29.08 9.86
N GLU A 124 16.12 -28.97 11.07
CA GLU A 124 15.85 -29.89 12.18
C GLU A 124 14.59 -29.58 12.96
N LEU A 125 13.98 -28.40 12.74
CA LEU A 125 12.78 -27.97 13.45
C LEU A 125 11.53 -28.56 12.79
N ASP A 126 10.74 -29.29 13.54
CA ASP A 126 9.37 -29.60 13.13
C ASP A 126 8.49 -28.35 13.22
N ALA A 127 8.41 -27.60 12.11
CA ALA A 127 7.59 -26.41 12.00
C ALA A 127 6.08 -26.67 12.12
N ARG A 128 5.66 -27.95 12.18
CA ARG A 128 4.27 -28.34 12.45
C ARG A 128 4.01 -28.51 13.95
N SER A 129 5.03 -28.65 14.75
CA SER A 129 4.93 -28.75 16.20
C SER A 129 4.89 -27.36 16.84
N GLY A 130 3.74 -26.94 17.35
CA GLY A 130 3.60 -25.66 18.06
C GLY A 130 4.56 -25.53 19.24
N PRO A 131 4.67 -26.55 20.13
CA PRO A 131 5.67 -26.52 21.22
C PRO A 131 7.11 -26.35 20.73
N ALA A 132 7.50 -27.07 19.65
CA ALA A 132 8.86 -26.93 19.08
C ALA A 132 9.09 -25.52 18.52
N VAL A 133 8.10 -24.96 17.82
CA VAL A 133 8.17 -23.59 17.31
C VAL A 133 8.31 -22.57 18.44
N LEU A 134 7.50 -22.65 19.49
CA LEU A 134 7.61 -21.76 20.66
C LEU A 134 8.95 -21.89 21.38
N ALA A 135 9.46 -23.10 21.56
CA ALA A 135 10.77 -23.34 22.15
C ALA A 135 11.90 -22.72 21.30
N TYR A 136 11.83 -22.88 19.98
CA TYR A 136 12.77 -22.26 19.04
C TYR A 136 12.75 -20.73 19.11
N LEU A 137 11.56 -20.11 19.06
CA LEU A 137 11.42 -18.65 19.16
C LEU A 137 12.06 -18.12 20.44
N ASN A 138 11.80 -18.78 21.56
CA ASN A 138 12.37 -18.41 22.87
C ASN A 138 13.88 -18.59 22.90
N ALA A 139 14.41 -19.73 22.43
CA ALA A 139 15.84 -20.01 22.43
C ALA A 139 16.62 -19.07 21.52
N SER A 140 16.05 -18.68 20.36
CA SER A 140 16.65 -17.75 19.41
C SER A 140 16.45 -16.28 19.78
N MET A 141 15.69 -15.97 20.84
CA MET A 141 15.30 -14.62 21.22
C MET A 141 14.71 -13.84 20.04
N HIS A 142 13.89 -14.53 19.22
CA HIS A 142 13.41 -14.01 17.96
C HIS A 142 12.53 -12.77 18.14
N ASP A 143 12.70 -11.79 17.24
CA ASP A 143 11.82 -10.65 17.06
C ASP A 143 11.17 -10.73 15.69
N GLY A 144 9.82 -10.61 15.61
CA GLY A 144 9.12 -10.71 14.35
C GLY A 144 7.63 -10.95 14.46
N VAL A 145 7.06 -11.50 13.40
CA VAL A 145 5.66 -11.90 13.31
C VAL A 145 5.58 -13.38 12.98
N ILE A 146 4.77 -14.10 13.74
CA ILE A 146 4.37 -15.47 13.41
C ILE A 146 2.95 -15.46 12.83
N GLU A 147 2.74 -16.10 11.69
CA GLU A 147 1.42 -16.39 11.14
C GLU A 147 1.06 -17.85 11.45
N VAL A 148 -0.13 -18.03 11.96
CA VAL A 148 -0.69 -19.36 12.23
C VAL A 148 -2.01 -19.47 11.47
N ARG A 149 -2.01 -20.26 10.41
CA ARG A 149 -3.24 -20.60 9.66
C ARG A 149 -3.76 -21.93 10.13
N ILE A 150 -5.00 -21.96 10.54
CA ILE A 150 -5.72 -23.18 10.93
C ILE A 150 -7.09 -23.11 10.31
N ASP A 151 -7.45 -24.15 9.56
CA ASP A 151 -8.67 -24.19 8.78
C ASP A 151 -8.80 -22.95 7.90
N ASP A 152 -9.86 -22.18 8.05
CA ASP A 152 -10.09 -20.92 7.33
C ASP A 152 -9.55 -19.66 8.09
N GLY A 153 -9.05 -19.83 9.31
CA GLY A 153 -8.58 -18.74 10.16
C GLY A 153 -7.11 -18.38 9.92
N VAL A 154 -6.85 -17.11 9.62
CA VAL A 154 -5.51 -16.53 9.57
C VAL A 154 -5.28 -15.74 10.85
N ASN A 155 -4.24 -16.08 11.60
CA ASN A 155 -3.94 -15.45 12.89
C ASN A 155 -2.49 -15.00 12.90
N TYR A 156 -2.20 -13.91 13.61
CA TYR A 156 -0.84 -13.39 13.74
C TYR A 156 -0.47 -13.21 15.20
N GLY A 157 0.80 -13.45 15.51
CA GLY A 157 1.40 -13.16 16.81
C GLY A 157 2.64 -12.28 16.63
N MET A 158 2.72 -11.18 17.37
CA MET A 158 3.95 -10.40 17.48
C MET A 158 4.87 -11.05 18.51
N VAL A 159 6.07 -11.34 18.08
CA VAL A 159 7.12 -11.96 18.88
C VAL A 159 8.15 -10.90 19.24
N ARG A 160 8.50 -10.78 20.53
CA ARG A 160 9.58 -9.94 21.04
C ARG A 160 10.42 -10.75 22.02
N HIS A 161 11.72 -10.76 21.80
CA HIS A 161 12.67 -11.54 22.61
C HIS A 161 12.20 -12.99 22.82
N GLY A 162 11.72 -13.61 21.75
CA GLY A 162 11.24 -14.99 21.74
C GLY A 162 9.88 -15.24 22.37
N ARG A 163 9.17 -14.21 22.83
CA ARG A 163 7.83 -14.32 23.45
C ARG A 163 6.76 -13.65 22.64
N ILE A 164 5.57 -14.24 22.61
CA ILE A 164 4.41 -13.63 21.99
C ILE A 164 3.86 -12.55 22.91
N VAL A 165 4.02 -11.30 22.51
CA VAL A 165 3.60 -10.13 23.30
C VAL A 165 2.21 -9.62 22.91
N ARG A 166 1.80 -9.87 21.65
CA ARG A 166 0.49 -9.49 21.13
C ARG A 166 -0.01 -10.51 20.12
N GLY A 167 -1.33 -10.66 20.01
CA GLY A 167 -1.95 -11.58 19.07
C GLY A 167 -3.17 -10.98 18.38
N PHE A 168 -3.32 -11.26 17.11
CA PHE A 168 -4.43 -10.85 16.26
C PHE A 168 -5.11 -12.11 15.71
N PHE A 169 -6.41 -12.25 15.95
CA PHE A 169 -7.11 -13.51 15.76
C PHE A 169 -8.33 -13.34 14.87
N ALA A 170 -8.54 -14.32 13.99
CA ALA A 170 -9.73 -14.40 13.13
C ALA A 170 -11.02 -14.69 13.91
N GLU A 171 -10.89 -15.22 15.11
CA GLU A 171 -12.03 -15.50 16.03
C GLU A 171 -11.91 -14.68 17.30
N SER A 172 -13.03 -14.18 17.77
CA SER A 172 -13.08 -13.57 19.10
C SER A 172 -12.78 -14.61 20.17
N GLY A 173 -12.17 -14.19 21.27
CA GLY A 173 -11.86 -15.12 22.37
C GLY A 173 -11.23 -14.38 23.54
N THR A 174 -11.22 -15.04 24.70
CA THR A 174 -10.63 -14.54 25.94
C THR A 174 -9.26 -15.17 26.19
N GLY A 175 -8.42 -14.51 26.98
CA GLY A 175 -7.08 -14.98 27.34
C GLY A 175 -5.96 -14.13 26.77
N THR A 176 -4.74 -14.41 27.22
CA THR A 176 -3.53 -13.74 26.74
C THR A 176 -3.19 -14.17 25.32
N ALA A 177 -2.45 -13.33 24.58
CA ALA A 177 -2.02 -13.64 23.22
C ALA A 177 -1.24 -14.95 23.14
N ASP A 178 -0.34 -15.16 24.09
CA ASP A 178 0.48 -16.38 24.19
C ASP A 178 -0.39 -17.63 24.38
N ALA A 179 -1.34 -17.59 25.33
CA ALA A 179 -2.26 -18.69 25.59
C ALA A 179 -3.16 -19.00 24.38
N ARG A 180 -3.62 -17.98 23.66
CA ARG A 180 -4.46 -18.14 22.46
C ARG A 180 -3.67 -18.74 21.29
N ILE A 181 -2.44 -18.29 21.06
CA ILE A 181 -1.57 -18.90 20.04
C ILE A 181 -1.23 -20.34 20.40
N ALA A 182 -0.90 -20.62 21.67
CA ALA A 182 -0.68 -21.99 22.14
C ALA A 182 -1.93 -22.87 21.94
N ALA A 183 -3.13 -22.35 22.21
CA ALA A 183 -4.38 -23.07 21.95
C ALA A 183 -4.61 -23.36 20.47
N LEU A 184 -4.24 -22.44 19.57
CA LEU A 184 -4.28 -22.70 18.12
C LEU A 184 -3.36 -23.86 17.73
N PHE A 185 -2.20 -23.98 18.36
CA PHE A 185 -1.31 -25.11 18.12
C PHE A 185 -1.87 -26.44 18.58
N LEU A 186 -2.74 -26.46 19.59
CA LEU A 186 -3.38 -27.68 20.10
C LEU A 186 -4.61 -28.10 19.28
N ARG A 187 -5.32 -27.15 18.66
CA ARG A 187 -6.57 -27.45 17.89
C ARG A 187 -6.33 -28.26 16.62
N GLY A 188 -5.16 -28.18 16.03
CA GLY A 188 -4.88 -28.79 14.72
C GLY A 188 -4.42 -30.23 14.80
N HIS A 189 -5.29 -31.22 15.10
CA HIS A 189 -4.94 -32.64 14.97
C HIS A 189 -4.78 -33.10 13.50
N HIS A 190 -5.29 -32.35 12.53
CA HIS A 190 -5.11 -32.63 11.09
C HIS A 190 -3.97 -31.79 10.54
N ALA A 191 -2.78 -32.38 10.47
CA ALA A 191 -1.51 -31.75 10.06
C ALA A 191 -1.56 -31.08 8.67
N GLU A 192 -2.52 -31.43 7.81
CA GLU A 192 -2.60 -30.92 6.44
C GLU A 192 -3.22 -29.50 6.32
N SER A 193 -4.05 -29.09 7.28
CA SER A 193 -4.73 -27.77 7.26
C SER A 193 -4.01 -26.67 8.02
N ARG A 194 -2.85 -26.99 8.65
CA ARG A 194 -2.09 -26.03 9.44
C ARG A 194 -0.83 -25.55 8.74
N SER A 195 -0.63 -24.25 8.72
CA SER A 195 0.61 -23.60 8.27
C SER A 195 1.10 -22.62 9.32
N ILE A 196 2.38 -22.73 9.67
CA ILE A 196 3.06 -21.78 10.57
C ILE A 196 4.22 -21.17 9.80
N ARG A 197 4.23 -19.85 9.70
CA ARG A 197 5.26 -19.09 9.00
C ARG A 197 5.79 -17.98 9.89
N LEU A 198 7.00 -17.52 9.62
CA LEU A 198 7.71 -16.52 10.41
C LEU A 198 8.22 -15.41 9.51
N TRP A 199 8.09 -14.18 9.95
CA TRP A 199 8.62 -12.98 9.29
C TRP A 199 9.46 -12.15 10.25
N PRO A 200 10.38 -11.32 9.74
CA PRO A 200 11.08 -10.35 10.58
C PRO A 200 10.11 -9.32 11.15
N VAL A 201 10.60 -8.47 12.05
CA VAL A 201 9.82 -7.35 12.58
C VAL A 201 9.26 -6.52 11.43
N PRO A 202 7.93 -6.37 11.32
CA PRO A 202 7.35 -5.58 10.26
C PRO A 202 7.76 -4.11 10.41
N PRO A 203 8.14 -3.44 9.32
CA PRO A 203 8.15 -1.99 9.31
C PRO A 203 6.71 -1.49 9.52
N ARG A 204 6.57 -0.19 9.75
CA ARG A 204 5.22 0.41 9.66
C ARG A 204 4.60 0.10 8.31
N LEU A 205 3.28 0.01 8.28
CA LEU A 205 2.56 -0.21 7.02
C LEU A 205 3.00 0.83 5.98
N PRO A 206 3.55 0.40 4.83
CA PRO A 206 3.96 1.33 3.78
C PRO A 206 2.75 2.07 3.22
N THR A 207 2.90 3.36 2.98
CA THR A 207 1.84 4.20 2.42
C THR A 207 2.16 4.50 0.97
N GLN A 208 1.30 4.09 0.04
CA GLN A 208 1.38 4.47 -1.36
C GLN A 208 1.00 5.94 -1.54
N ALA A 209 1.50 6.55 -2.60
CA ALA A 209 1.03 7.86 -3.04
C ALA A 209 -0.46 7.77 -3.41
N ALA A 210 -1.27 8.67 -2.86
CA ALA A 210 -2.70 8.71 -3.14
C ALA A 210 -2.97 8.93 -4.65
N PRO A 211 -4.01 8.31 -5.23
CA PRO A 211 -4.35 8.49 -6.66
C PRO A 211 -4.50 9.95 -7.07
N GLY A 212 -5.11 10.77 -6.20
CA GLY A 212 -5.26 12.21 -6.45
C GLY A 212 -3.93 12.96 -6.52
N LEU A 213 -2.91 12.56 -5.75
CA LEU A 213 -1.56 13.13 -5.85
C LEU A 213 -0.86 12.72 -7.14
N ILE A 214 -0.98 11.44 -7.54
CA ILE A 214 -0.41 10.94 -8.80
C ILE A 214 -1.00 11.70 -9.98
N GLN A 215 -2.33 11.86 -9.98
CA GLN A 215 -3.03 12.61 -11.02
C GLN A 215 -2.62 14.09 -11.03
N ALA A 216 -2.50 14.72 -9.85
CA ALA A 216 -2.04 16.11 -9.75
C ALA A 216 -0.62 16.28 -10.33
N TYR A 217 0.28 15.33 -10.11
CA TYR A 217 1.62 15.36 -10.70
C TYR A 217 1.60 15.16 -12.22
N ARG A 218 0.76 14.27 -12.75
CA ARG A 218 0.59 14.13 -14.21
C ARG A 218 0.14 15.43 -14.87
N GLU A 219 -0.88 16.07 -14.28
CA GLU A 219 -1.40 17.34 -14.78
C GLU A 219 -0.36 18.48 -14.66
N LEU A 220 0.39 18.52 -13.54
CA LEU A 220 1.48 19.49 -13.38
C LEU A 220 2.53 19.35 -14.48
N MET A 221 2.96 18.11 -14.79
CA MET A 221 3.98 17.87 -15.82
C MET A 221 3.46 18.21 -17.22
N GLN A 222 2.20 17.89 -17.53
CA GLN A 222 1.57 18.29 -18.79
C GLN A 222 1.46 19.82 -18.92
N ALA A 223 1.05 20.50 -17.84
CA ALA A 223 0.96 21.95 -17.81
C ALA A 223 2.32 22.63 -17.93
N LEU A 224 3.37 22.05 -17.30
CA LEU A 224 4.76 22.54 -17.44
C LEU A 224 5.22 22.51 -18.91
N VAL A 225 5.06 21.36 -19.58
CA VAL A 225 5.44 21.21 -20.99
C VAL A 225 4.64 22.16 -21.88
N LYS A 226 3.33 22.26 -21.67
CA LYS A 226 2.48 23.20 -22.41
C LYS A 226 2.96 24.64 -22.25
N ARG A 227 3.23 25.07 -21.02
CA ARG A 227 3.66 26.45 -20.73
C ARG A 227 5.02 26.77 -21.34
N LEU A 228 5.97 25.83 -21.30
CA LEU A 228 7.27 25.99 -21.98
C LEU A 228 7.12 26.10 -23.49
N THR A 229 6.22 25.32 -24.11
CA THR A 229 5.92 25.42 -25.54
C THR A 229 5.32 26.78 -25.90
N GLU A 230 4.36 27.30 -25.13
CA GLU A 230 3.77 28.63 -25.29
C GLU A 230 4.80 29.75 -25.17
N LYS A 231 5.87 29.52 -24.41
CA LYS A 231 7.01 30.46 -24.30
C LYS A 231 8.06 30.32 -25.43
N GLY A 232 7.75 29.53 -26.47
CA GLY A 232 8.60 29.39 -27.63
C GLY A 232 9.58 28.22 -27.61
N ILE A 233 9.57 27.39 -26.59
CA ILE A 233 10.40 26.18 -26.49
C ILE A 233 9.69 25.04 -27.23
N GLY A 234 9.78 25.01 -28.56
CA GLY A 234 9.09 24.01 -29.39
C GLY A 234 9.48 22.56 -29.12
N SER A 235 10.66 22.32 -28.53
CA SER A 235 11.15 20.98 -28.13
C SER A 235 10.79 20.59 -26.69
N ALA A 236 9.95 21.34 -25.98
CA ALA A 236 9.65 21.11 -24.55
C ALA A 236 9.20 19.68 -24.24
N ALA A 237 8.35 19.08 -25.08
CA ALA A 237 7.92 17.70 -24.90
C ALA A 237 9.07 16.68 -25.05
N ALA A 238 9.96 16.89 -26.01
CA ALA A 238 11.13 16.04 -26.22
C ALA A 238 12.14 16.18 -25.05
N ILE A 239 12.36 17.41 -24.57
CA ILE A 239 13.19 17.70 -23.40
C ILE A 239 12.63 16.96 -22.19
N ALA A 240 11.32 17.07 -21.94
CA ALA A 240 10.68 16.43 -20.79
C ALA A 240 10.79 14.91 -20.85
N GLU A 241 10.57 14.30 -22.02
CA GLU A 241 10.66 12.85 -22.18
C GLU A 241 12.11 12.36 -22.07
N HIS A 242 13.07 13.09 -22.63
CA HIS A 242 14.50 12.78 -22.49
C HIS A 242 14.95 12.83 -21.02
N ALA A 243 14.58 13.89 -20.29
CA ALA A 243 14.85 14.02 -18.86
C ALA A 243 14.22 12.89 -18.05
N ARG A 244 12.95 12.52 -18.36
CA ARG A 244 12.26 11.40 -17.71
C ARG A 244 13.03 10.09 -17.90
N LEU A 245 13.40 9.76 -19.13
CA LEU A 245 14.12 8.52 -19.46
C LEU A 245 15.48 8.45 -18.77
N GLY A 246 16.19 9.57 -18.69
CA GLY A 246 17.47 9.65 -17.96
C GLY A 246 17.33 9.39 -16.46
N LEU A 247 16.17 9.66 -15.88
CA LEU A 247 15.93 9.50 -14.44
C LEU A 247 15.30 8.16 -14.06
N VAL A 248 14.82 7.34 -15.00
CA VAL A 248 14.12 6.07 -14.71
C VAL A 248 15.01 5.10 -13.93
N ALA A 249 16.32 5.08 -14.17
CA ALA A 249 17.25 4.21 -13.46
C ALA A 249 17.27 4.47 -11.94
N ASP A 250 17.21 5.75 -11.54
CA ASP A 250 17.22 6.17 -10.14
C ASP A 250 15.80 6.27 -9.54
N HIS A 251 14.81 6.49 -10.41
CA HIS A 251 13.41 6.73 -10.06
C HIS A 251 12.47 5.87 -10.91
N ALA A 252 12.40 4.57 -10.65
CA ALA A 252 11.61 3.62 -11.43
C ALA A 252 10.11 3.99 -11.57
N SER A 253 9.56 4.75 -10.61
CA SER A 253 8.18 5.25 -10.68
C SER A 253 7.91 6.13 -11.91
N LEU A 254 8.93 6.83 -12.44
CA LEU A 254 8.81 7.69 -13.62
C LEU A 254 8.53 6.90 -14.91
N GLU A 255 8.78 5.59 -14.93
CA GLU A 255 8.39 4.73 -16.05
C GLU A 255 6.88 4.84 -16.37
N ARG A 256 6.06 5.10 -15.34
CA ARG A 256 4.59 5.24 -15.42
C ARG A 256 4.12 6.69 -15.62
N PHE A 257 5.01 7.60 -16.03
CA PHE A 257 4.71 9.02 -16.22
C PHE A 257 5.03 9.54 -17.63
N SER A 258 4.97 8.70 -18.66
CA SER A 258 5.16 9.16 -20.03
C SER A 258 4.07 10.18 -20.43
N LEU A 259 4.47 11.33 -20.97
CA LEU A 259 3.54 12.41 -21.35
C LEU A 259 2.73 12.08 -22.62
N GLY A 260 3.19 11.13 -23.42
CA GLY A 260 2.56 10.74 -24.69
C GLY A 260 1.55 9.60 -24.60
N ILE A 261 1.42 8.94 -23.44
CA ILE A 261 0.55 7.77 -23.26
C ILE A 261 -0.63 8.12 -22.35
N PRO A 262 -1.86 8.13 -22.87
CA PRO A 262 -3.03 8.35 -22.02
C PRO A 262 -3.32 7.12 -21.14
N ASN A 263 -4.01 7.33 -20.04
CA ASN A 263 -4.51 6.28 -19.14
C ASN A 263 -3.46 5.27 -18.65
N GLN A 264 -2.27 5.76 -18.31
CA GLN A 264 -1.25 4.91 -17.71
C GLN A 264 -1.67 4.42 -16.33
N ARG A 265 -1.31 3.17 -16.02
CA ARG A 265 -1.46 2.63 -14.67
C ARG A 265 -0.62 3.45 -13.68
N ASP A 266 -1.16 3.66 -12.49
CA ASP A 266 -0.44 4.31 -11.42
C ASP A 266 0.76 3.45 -10.96
N PRO A 267 1.89 4.06 -10.56
CA PRO A 267 2.96 3.32 -9.93
C PRO A 267 2.59 2.92 -8.50
N VAL A 268 3.09 1.77 -8.07
CA VAL A 268 3.09 1.38 -6.65
C VAL A 268 4.33 2.00 -6.01
N VAL A 269 4.17 3.16 -5.42
CA VAL A 269 5.30 3.95 -4.87
C VAL A 269 4.83 4.78 -3.68
N GLY A 270 5.68 4.99 -2.69
CA GLY A 270 5.41 5.88 -1.56
C GLY A 270 5.37 7.36 -1.96
N ARG A 271 4.67 8.18 -1.15
CA ARG A 271 4.54 9.62 -1.37
C ARG A 271 5.89 10.31 -1.54
N SER A 272 6.81 10.12 -0.58
CA SER A 272 8.10 10.82 -0.59
C SER A 272 9.01 10.43 -1.76
N PRO A 273 9.20 9.14 -2.10
CA PRO A 273 9.94 8.74 -3.29
C PRO A 273 9.34 9.29 -4.59
N LEU A 274 8.00 9.30 -4.72
CA LEU A 274 7.34 9.88 -5.89
C LEU A 274 7.60 11.37 -5.99
N THR A 275 7.44 12.11 -4.89
CA THR A 275 7.67 13.55 -4.86
C THR A 275 9.12 13.90 -5.23
N ALA A 276 10.09 13.14 -4.70
CA ALA A 276 11.50 13.31 -5.07
C ALA A 276 11.75 13.07 -6.56
N ALA A 277 11.14 12.03 -7.13
CA ALA A 277 11.23 11.71 -8.55
C ALA A 277 10.67 12.84 -9.43
N ILE A 278 9.49 13.35 -9.09
CA ILE A 278 8.86 14.46 -9.82
C ILE A 278 9.66 15.76 -9.68
N ALA A 279 10.18 16.07 -8.48
CA ALA A 279 11.03 17.24 -8.27
C ALA A 279 12.33 17.16 -9.11
N ALA A 280 12.97 15.98 -9.15
CA ALA A 280 14.12 15.75 -10.01
C ALA A 280 13.78 15.95 -11.49
N TRP A 281 12.64 15.43 -11.94
CA TRP A 281 12.20 15.56 -13.32
C TRP A 281 11.90 17.03 -13.70
N ILE A 282 11.19 17.77 -12.84
CA ILE A 282 10.96 19.22 -13.04
C ILE A 282 12.31 19.96 -13.14
N ARG A 283 13.26 19.66 -12.27
CA ARG A 283 14.59 20.28 -12.26
C ARG A 283 15.32 20.07 -13.57
N GLU A 284 15.40 18.84 -14.06
CA GLU A 284 16.08 18.50 -15.31
C GLU A 284 15.42 19.19 -16.53
N ILE A 285 14.07 19.24 -16.57
CA ILE A 285 13.35 19.95 -17.63
C ILE A 285 13.72 21.44 -17.64
N ILE A 286 13.64 22.10 -16.48
CA ILE A 286 13.91 23.54 -16.39
C ILE A 286 15.37 23.86 -16.75
N TRP A 287 16.32 23.06 -16.29
CA TRP A 287 17.74 23.25 -16.62
C TRP A 287 18.02 23.00 -18.12
N ALA A 288 17.41 22.00 -18.72
CA ALA A 288 17.57 21.74 -20.15
C ALA A 288 16.86 22.78 -21.03
N ALA A 289 15.83 23.45 -20.53
CA ALA A 289 15.11 24.52 -21.22
C ALA A 289 15.80 25.89 -21.12
N ALA A 290 16.65 26.12 -20.11
CA ALA A 290 17.32 27.40 -19.86
C ALA A 290 18.14 27.91 -21.08
N PRO A 291 18.98 27.10 -21.75
CA PRO A 291 19.71 27.54 -22.93
C PRO A 291 18.82 27.94 -24.13
N ALA A 292 17.58 27.47 -24.18
CA ALA A 292 16.63 27.74 -25.26
C ALA A 292 15.85 29.05 -25.08
N GLY A 293 16.25 29.92 -24.13
CA GLY A 293 15.66 31.25 -23.96
C GLY A 293 14.62 31.34 -22.83
N PHE A 294 14.57 30.36 -21.93
CA PHE A 294 13.68 30.38 -20.79
C PHE A 294 13.87 31.60 -19.87
N GLU A 295 15.08 32.18 -19.83
CA GLU A 295 15.42 33.32 -18.96
C GLU A 295 14.85 34.68 -19.44
N SER A 296 14.27 34.77 -20.61
CA SER A 296 13.82 36.05 -21.19
C SER A 296 12.49 36.58 -20.65
N GLY A 297 12.15 36.33 -19.37
CA GLY A 297 11.04 36.99 -18.71
C GLY A 297 10.19 36.17 -17.72
N LEU A 298 10.52 34.93 -17.45
CA LEU A 298 9.84 34.11 -16.43
C LEU A 298 10.86 33.31 -15.64
N THR A 299 10.94 33.51 -14.33
CA THR A 299 11.80 32.67 -13.48
C THR A 299 11.16 31.31 -13.25
N ALA A 300 11.99 30.31 -12.90
CA ALA A 300 11.48 28.98 -12.51
C ALA A 300 10.48 29.07 -11.33
N GLU A 301 10.72 29.99 -10.41
CA GLU A 301 9.85 30.24 -9.25
C GLU A 301 8.47 30.75 -9.69
N GLN A 302 8.43 31.74 -10.60
CA GLN A 302 7.19 32.30 -11.12
C GLN A 302 6.41 31.24 -11.90
N LEU A 303 7.08 30.49 -12.78
CA LEU A 303 6.46 29.41 -13.55
C LEU A 303 5.84 28.35 -12.65
N LEU A 304 6.59 27.86 -11.68
CA LEU A 304 6.09 26.85 -10.76
C LEU A 304 5.02 27.40 -9.82
N GLY A 305 5.12 28.69 -9.42
CA GLY A 305 4.08 29.37 -8.65
C GLY A 305 2.75 29.41 -9.40
N GLU A 306 2.76 29.81 -10.69
CA GLU A 306 1.56 29.80 -11.55
C GLU A 306 0.98 28.41 -11.71
N LEU A 307 1.81 27.41 -12.04
CA LEU A 307 1.37 26.05 -12.34
C LEU A 307 0.85 25.28 -11.13
N THR A 308 1.30 25.62 -9.94
CA THR A 308 0.91 24.94 -8.71
C THR A 308 -0.20 25.64 -7.94
N HIS A 309 -0.62 26.85 -8.35
CA HIS A 309 -1.53 27.71 -7.59
C HIS A 309 -2.81 27.00 -7.16
N ASP A 310 -3.55 26.41 -8.10
CA ASP A 310 -4.87 25.83 -7.86
C ASP A 310 -4.85 24.58 -6.94
N ARG A 311 -3.71 23.86 -6.92
CA ARG A 311 -3.53 22.64 -6.11
C ARG A 311 -2.38 22.75 -5.12
N ARG A 312 -2.05 23.94 -4.73
CA ARG A 312 -0.91 24.25 -3.88
C ARG A 312 -0.89 23.40 -2.62
N HIS A 313 -2.04 23.26 -1.95
CA HIS A 313 -2.17 22.47 -0.72
C HIS A 313 -1.78 21.01 -0.89
N ILE A 314 -2.08 20.39 -2.06
CA ILE A 314 -1.69 19.00 -2.38
C ILE A 314 -0.17 18.91 -2.48
N PHE A 315 0.46 19.79 -3.26
CA PHE A 315 1.91 19.78 -3.49
C PHE A 315 2.70 20.13 -2.23
N GLN A 316 2.17 21.05 -1.41
CA GLN A 316 2.77 21.43 -0.14
C GLN A 316 2.73 20.28 0.86
N SER A 317 1.58 19.61 1.00
CA SER A 317 1.43 18.46 1.89
C SER A 317 2.28 17.27 1.46
N ALA A 318 2.53 17.13 0.15
CA ALA A 318 3.43 16.12 -0.40
C ALA A 318 4.92 16.46 -0.26
N GLY A 319 5.27 17.71 0.09
CA GLY A 319 6.65 18.16 0.26
C GLY A 319 7.34 18.56 -1.05
N LEU A 320 6.60 18.80 -2.14
CA LEU A 320 7.19 19.14 -3.44
C LEU A 320 8.08 20.38 -3.35
N PHE A 321 7.59 21.45 -2.72
CA PHE A 321 8.33 22.72 -2.64
C PHE A 321 9.63 22.63 -1.82
N SER A 322 9.70 21.69 -0.88
CA SER A 322 10.92 21.41 -0.11
C SER A 322 11.93 20.57 -0.90
N ALA A 323 11.47 19.82 -1.91
CA ALA A 323 12.30 18.98 -2.78
C ALA A 323 12.85 19.74 -4.01
N LEU A 324 12.29 20.93 -4.32
CA LEU A 324 12.73 21.76 -5.41
C LEU A 324 13.86 22.72 -4.97
N PRO A 325 14.83 23.04 -5.87
CA PRO A 325 15.90 23.99 -5.54
C PRO A 325 15.44 25.45 -5.53
N TRP A 326 14.26 25.75 -6.03
CA TRP A 326 13.69 27.09 -6.14
C TRP A 326 12.71 27.38 -5.00
N LYS A 327 12.75 28.64 -4.52
CA LYS A 327 11.78 29.12 -3.53
C LYS A 327 10.49 29.54 -4.23
N VAL A 328 9.58 28.62 -4.41
CA VAL A 328 8.25 28.92 -4.96
C VAL A 328 7.48 29.74 -3.93
N ALA A 329 7.23 31.03 -4.22
CA ALA A 329 6.55 31.94 -3.31
C ALA A 329 5.15 31.44 -2.90
N PRO A 330 4.71 31.73 -1.65
CA PRO A 330 3.41 31.30 -1.15
C PRO A 330 2.23 31.92 -1.91
#